data_ebf2390445eed49d4a8256276c7da4a1
#
_entry.id   ebf2390445eed49d4a8256276c7da4a1
#
_cell.length_a   1.000
_cell.length_b   1.000
_cell.length_c   1.000
_cell.angle_alpha   90.00
_cell.angle_beta   90.00
_cell.angle_gamma   90.00
#
_symmetry.space_group_name_H-M   'P 1'
#
loop_
_entity.id
_entity.type
_entity.pdbx_description
1 polymer ?
#
loop_
_entity_poly.entity_id
_entity_poly.type
_entity_poly.pdbx_seq_one_letter_code
_entity_poly.pdbx_strand_id
1 'polypeptide(L)'
;MTTVGTTLTIDVPEDVLWALQQRPDEFADEARLLLAVKLYEIGRLSTGLAASLAGMPRSTFIILLGRFGLSPVGVDAEELEEDYRNALRASHPQ
;
A
#
# COMPACT_ATOMS: atom_id res chain seq x y z
N MET A 1 -5.88 5.16 -17.67
CA MET A 1 -5.04 6.36 -17.51
C MET A 1 -3.69 5.98 -16.95
N THR A 2 -2.66 6.51 -17.54
CA THR A 2 -1.30 6.18 -17.14
C THR A 2 -0.85 7.08 -15.99
N THR A 3 -0.40 6.49 -14.92
CA THR A 3 0.16 7.24 -13.81
C THR A 3 1.61 7.57 -14.12
N VAL A 4 1.95 8.85 -14.09
CA VAL A 4 3.33 9.27 -14.26
C VAL A 4 4.02 9.07 -12.92
N GLY A 5 5.03 8.24 -12.92
CA GLY A 5 5.75 7.94 -11.69
C GLY A 5 7.25 8.01 -11.89
N THR A 6 7.95 8.00 -10.78
CA THR A 6 9.40 7.99 -10.75
C THR A 6 9.88 6.66 -10.20
N THR A 7 10.81 6.04 -10.89
CA THR A 7 11.39 4.79 -10.42
C THR A 7 12.59 5.09 -9.53
N LEU A 8 12.58 4.51 -8.34
CA LEU A 8 13.70 4.60 -7.42
C LEU A 8 14.38 3.24 -7.35
N THR A 9 15.68 3.27 -7.32
CA THR A 9 16.48 2.04 -7.20
C THR A 9 17.18 2.02 -5.85
N ILE A 10 17.06 0.90 -5.17
CA ILE A 10 17.69 0.70 -3.86
C ILE A 10 18.67 -0.44 -3.96
N ASP A 11 19.87 -0.21 -3.47
CA ASP A 11 20.90 -1.26 -3.41
C ASP A 11 20.63 -2.13 -2.19
N VAL A 12 20.42 -3.42 -2.41
CA VAL A 12 20.14 -4.36 -1.33
C VAL A 12 21.28 -5.39 -1.30
N PRO A 13 22.00 -5.50 -0.18
CA PRO A 13 23.05 -6.51 -0.07
C PRO A 13 22.46 -7.92 -0.26
N GLU A 14 23.23 -8.78 -0.91
CA GLU A 14 22.76 -10.14 -1.20
C GLU A 14 22.41 -10.93 0.05
N ASP A 15 23.16 -10.74 1.14
CA ASP A 15 22.89 -11.44 2.38
C ASP A 15 21.54 -11.06 3.00
N VAL A 16 21.05 -9.85 2.72
CA VAL A 16 19.72 -9.45 3.17
C VAL A 16 18.65 -10.27 2.45
N LEU A 17 18.75 -10.38 1.13
CA LEU A 17 17.81 -11.19 0.35
C LEU A 17 17.88 -12.66 0.75
N TRP A 18 19.08 -13.14 0.99
CA TRP A 18 19.29 -14.52 1.43
C TRP A 18 18.64 -14.76 2.79
N ALA A 19 18.82 -13.82 3.72
CA ALA A 19 18.21 -13.92 5.05
C ALA A 19 16.68 -13.93 4.98
N LEU A 20 16.12 -13.16 4.06
CA LEU A 20 14.68 -13.10 3.85
C LEU A 20 14.15 -14.26 3.02
N GLN A 21 15.05 -14.99 2.36
CA GLN A 21 14.70 -16.09 1.45
C GLN A 21 13.74 -15.60 0.36
N GLN A 22 14.05 -14.43 -0.20
CA GLN A 22 13.23 -13.82 -1.24
C GLN A 22 14.06 -13.51 -2.46
N ARG A 23 13.41 -13.61 -3.62
CA ARG A 23 13.99 -13.13 -4.85
C ARG A 23 13.85 -11.62 -4.92
N PRO A 24 14.67 -10.94 -5.74
CA PRO A 24 14.59 -9.48 -5.85
C PRO A 24 13.20 -8.95 -6.18
N ASP A 25 12.46 -9.62 -7.07
CA ASP A 25 11.12 -9.19 -7.46
C ASP A 25 10.12 -9.34 -6.31
N GLU A 26 10.23 -10.44 -5.56
CA GLU A 26 9.38 -10.65 -4.38
C GLU A 26 9.65 -9.60 -3.32
N PHE A 27 10.93 -9.33 -3.07
CA PHE A 27 11.31 -8.32 -2.10
C PHE A 27 10.88 -6.93 -2.52
N ALA A 28 10.96 -6.62 -3.81
CA ALA A 28 10.54 -5.32 -4.31
C ALA A 28 9.07 -5.05 -4.00
N ASP A 29 8.21 -6.03 -4.23
CA ASP A 29 6.78 -5.90 -3.95
C ASP A 29 6.51 -5.75 -2.46
N GLU A 30 7.18 -6.57 -1.66
CA GLU A 30 7.03 -6.50 -0.21
C GLU A 30 7.56 -5.18 0.34
N ALA A 31 8.68 -4.71 -0.18
CA ALA A 31 9.27 -3.45 0.26
C ALA A 31 8.35 -2.28 0.00
N ARG A 32 7.68 -2.27 -1.16
CA ARG A 32 6.71 -1.21 -1.46
C ARG A 32 5.56 -1.20 -0.45
N LEU A 33 5.06 -2.38 -0.13
CA LEU A 33 3.97 -2.50 0.83
C LEU A 33 4.41 -2.06 2.22
N LEU A 34 5.56 -2.54 2.68
CA LEU A 34 6.07 -2.19 4.01
C LEU A 34 6.36 -0.70 4.11
N LEU A 35 6.91 -0.10 3.06
CA LEU A 35 7.17 1.32 3.03
C LEU A 35 5.87 2.11 3.11
N ALA A 36 4.86 1.70 2.35
CA ALA A 36 3.56 2.37 2.36
C ALA A 36 2.91 2.28 3.75
N VAL A 37 2.96 1.10 4.36
CA VAL A 37 2.40 0.89 5.70
C VAL A 37 3.11 1.78 6.71
N LYS A 38 4.43 1.84 6.65
CA LYS A 38 5.19 2.64 7.62
C LYS A 38 4.94 4.13 7.44
N LEU A 39 4.90 4.61 6.21
CA LEU A 39 4.64 6.02 5.94
C LEU A 39 3.23 6.43 6.36
N TYR A 40 2.28 5.51 6.23
CA TYR A 40 0.95 5.74 6.76
C TYR A 40 0.96 5.78 8.29
N GLU A 41 1.63 4.81 8.90
CA GLU A 41 1.69 4.69 10.36
C GLU A 41 2.25 5.96 11.02
N ILE A 42 3.32 6.51 10.45
CA ILE A 42 3.93 7.72 11.00
C ILE A 42 3.27 9.02 10.52
N GLY A 43 2.16 8.91 9.81
CA GLY A 43 1.37 10.08 9.41
C GLY A 43 1.92 10.86 8.23
N ARG A 44 2.82 10.26 7.43
CA ARG A 44 3.41 10.93 6.26
C ARG A 44 2.55 10.80 5.01
N LEU A 45 1.75 9.75 4.92
CA LEU A 45 0.86 9.54 3.78
C LEU A 45 -0.55 9.22 4.27
N SER A 46 -1.53 9.69 3.50
CA SER A 46 -2.92 9.27 3.70
C SER A 46 -3.10 7.82 3.27
N THR A 47 -4.22 7.21 3.65
CA THR A 47 -4.52 5.84 3.21
C THR A 47 -4.53 5.73 1.69
N GLY A 48 -5.09 6.72 1.01
CA GLY A 48 -5.15 6.71 -0.45
C GLY A 48 -3.77 6.76 -1.10
N LEU A 49 -2.92 7.65 -0.62
CA LEU A 49 -1.57 7.76 -1.17
C LEU A 49 -0.71 6.56 -0.82
N ALA A 50 -0.86 6.03 0.39
CA ALA A 50 -0.14 4.82 0.79
C ALA A 50 -0.55 3.63 -0.07
N ALA A 51 -1.85 3.47 -0.31
CA ALA A 51 -2.35 2.42 -1.18
C ALA A 51 -1.80 2.56 -2.59
N SER A 52 -1.74 3.79 -3.09
CA SER A 52 -1.18 4.07 -4.40
C SER A 52 0.29 3.66 -4.47
N LEU A 53 1.06 3.98 -3.43
CA LEU A 53 2.47 3.56 -3.35
C LEU A 53 2.59 2.04 -3.35
N ALA A 54 1.72 1.36 -2.62
CA ALA A 54 1.71 -0.09 -2.55
C ALA A 54 1.19 -0.75 -3.84
N GLY A 55 0.59 0.03 -4.72
CA GLY A 55 0.08 -0.48 -6.00
C GLY A 55 -1.21 -1.26 -5.86
N MET A 56 -2.06 -0.89 -4.92
CA MET A 56 -3.32 -1.59 -4.67
C MET A 56 -4.45 -0.61 -4.39
N PRO A 57 -5.70 -1.07 -4.52
CA PRO A 57 -6.85 -0.24 -4.15
C PRO A 57 -6.82 0.10 -2.66
N ARG A 58 -7.34 1.26 -2.34
CA ARG A 58 -7.39 1.76 -0.98
C ARG A 58 -8.11 0.79 -0.03
N SER A 59 -9.21 0.22 -0.47
CA SER A 59 -9.96 -0.74 0.34
C SER A 59 -9.12 -1.97 0.70
N THR A 60 -8.32 -2.46 -0.26
CA THR A 60 -7.42 -3.58 -0.03
C THR A 60 -6.33 -3.20 0.96
N PHE A 61 -5.79 -2.00 0.81
CA PHE A 61 -4.74 -1.52 1.71
C PHE A 61 -5.25 -1.42 3.15
N ILE A 62 -6.46 -0.91 3.34
CA ILE A 62 -7.06 -0.79 4.67
C ILE A 62 -7.19 -2.17 5.33
N ILE A 63 -7.60 -3.17 4.57
CA ILE A 63 -7.71 -4.54 5.08
C ILE A 63 -6.32 -5.05 5.50
N LEU A 64 -5.31 -4.79 4.68
CA LEU A 64 -3.95 -5.23 4.98
C LEU A 64 -3.37 -4.55 6.22
N LEU A 65 -3.77 -3.31 6.50
CA LEU A 65 -3.32 -2.65 7.72
C LEU A 65 -3.62 -3.48 8.97
N GLY A 66 -4.76 -4.16 8.96
CA GLY A 66 -5.15 -5.03 10.08
C GLY A 66 -4.15 -6.17 10.29
N ARG A 67 -3.56 -6.69 9.22
CA ARG A 67 -2.57 -7.76 9.30
C ARG A 67 -1.26 -7.29 9.91
N PHE A 68 -1.00 -5.98 9.84
CA PHE A 68 0.18 -5.40 10.45
C PHE A 68 -0.11 -4.87 11.86
N GLY A 69 -1.28 -5.22 12.40
CA GLY A 69 -1.66 -4.80 13.74
C GLY A 69 -2.03 -3.32 13.82
N LEU A 70 -2.29 -2.70 12.68
CA LEU A 70 -2.65 -1.30 12.63
C LEU A 70 -4.14 -1.16 12.40
N SER A 71 -4.75 -0.30 13.21
CA SER A 71 -6.13 0.08 13.02
C SER A 71 -6.16 1.30 12.11
N PRO A 72 -7.10 1.42 11.18
CA PRO A 72 -7.22 2.64 10.38
C PRO A 72 -7.78 3.78 11.21
N VAL A 73 -7.13 4.04 12.34
CA VAL A 73 -7.51 5.14 13.23
C VAL A 73 -7.19 6.44 12.53
N GLY A 74 -8.16 7.32 12.44
CA GLY A 74 -8.00 8.54 11.67
C GLY A 74 -8.70 8.46 10.34
N VAL A 75 -9.07 7.25 9.92
CA VAL A 75 -9.98 7.06 8.79
C VAL A 75 -11.36 6.96 9.41
N ASP A 76 -12.16 8.01 9.30
CA ASP A 76 -13.47 8.00 9.89
C ASP A 76 -14.44 7.11 9.09
N ALA A 77 -15.59 6.85 9.69
CA ALA A 77 -16.58 5.96 9.07
C ALA A 77 -17.04 6.50 7.71
N GLU A 78 -17.15 7.82 7.59
CA GLU A 78 -17.54 8.46 6.35
C GLU A 78 -16.53 8.19 5.25
N GLU A 79 -15.26 8.32 5.58
CA GLU A 79 -14.17 8.07 4.62
C GLU A 79 -14.18 6.62 4.15
N LEU A 80 -14.40 5.68 5.08
CA LEU A 80 -14.48 4.28 4.74
C LEU A 80 -15.69 3.97 3.87
N GLU A 81 -16.83 4.57 4.18
CA GLU A 81 -18.04 4.39 3.38
C GLU A 81 -17.86 4.95 1.97
N GLU A 82 -17.27 6.11 1.88
CA GLU A 82 -17.01 6.74 0.59
C GLU A 82 -16.08 5.89 -0.26
N ASP A 83 -15.05 5.34 0.39
CA ASP A 83 -14.12 4.45 -0.24
C ASP A 83 -14.80 3.19 -0.78
N TYR A 84 -15.65 2.62 0.04
CA TYR A 84 -16.39 1.43 -0.34
C TYR A 84 -17.29 1.71 -1.54
N ARG A 85 -18.00 2.84 -1.51
CA ARG A 85 -18.85 3.24 -2.62
C ARG A 85 -18.06 3.45 -3.90
N ASN A 86 -16.90 4.08 -3.77
CA ASN A 86 -16.04 4.32 -4.92
C ASN A 86 -15.52 3.00 -5.51
N ALA A 87 -15.20 2.04 -4.66
CA ALA A 87 -14.77 0.73 -5.11
C ALA A 87 -15.89 0.02 -5.86
N LEU A 88 -17.11 0.10 -5.33
CA LEU A 88 -18.27 -0.49 -6.00
C LEU A 88 -18.54 0.18 -7.34
N ARG A 89 -18.45 1.50 -7.37
CA ARG A 89 -18.67 2.28 -8.58
C ARG A 89 -17.65 1.92 -9.65
N ALA A 90 -16.40 1.77 -9.25
CA ALA A 90 -15.33 1.42 -10.15
C ALA A 90 -15.46 0.01 -10.71
N SER A 91 -16.11 -0.89 -9.96
CA SER A 91 -16.29 -2.27 -10.39
C SER A 91 -17.47 -2.46 -11.33
N HIS A 92 -18.31 -1.42 -11.50
CA HIS A 92 -19.44 -1.47 -12.40
C HIS A 92 -19.09 -0.80 -13.70
N PRO A 93 -19.02 -1.55 -14.81
CA PRO A 93 -18.78 -0.93 -16.11
C PRO A 93 -19.98 -0.07 -16.49
N GLN A 94 -19.66 1.08 -17.00
CA GLN A 94 -20.67 2.03 -17.46
C GLN A 94 -20.94 1.83 -18.93
#